data_29ba0585ceb959934d9bb25941e89dc5
#
_entry.id   29ba0585ceb959934d9bb25941e89dc5
#
_cell.length_a   1.000
_cell.length_b   1.000
_cell.length_c   1.000
_cell.angle_alpha   90.00
_cell.angle_beta   90.00
_cell.angle_gamma   90.00
#
_symmetry.space_group_name_H-M   'P 1'
#
loop_
_entity.id
_entity.type
_entity.pdbx_description
1 polymer ?
#
loop_
_entity_poly.entity_id
_entity_poly.type
_entity_poly.pdbx_seq_one_letter_code
_entity_poly.pdbx_strand_id
1 'polypeptide(L)'
;MSSTTHTRSQRLLGRAVGAVTVAAGLSVAVVAAPQAGATVAPGSGCAAVNIITARASTESPGEGTTGSLVTQIVNSSTQTVSREAVSYPATLTNYTSSESQGVTNAEQELTTAVRNCPSQKQVLLGYSQGAEVVMDVIAGNGETGGTVAPVSTSISSHIAAIANFGDPGHVTGQPWDLGTATAAGLFPRSSAQRSLLSAFGSSKIAAWCDSGDPYCASGANLTVHLTYLNRYQNAAASFVLGKIGG
;
A
#
# COMPACT_ATOMS: atom_id res chain seq x y z
N MET A 1 -32.19 -75.81 -22.10
CA MET A 1 -33.65 -75.98 -22.22
C MET A 1 -34.18 -74.58 -22.36
N SER A 2 -34.46 -74.14 -23.56
CA SER A 2 -35.75 -74.05 -24.23
C SER A 2 -36.69 -73.20 -23.42
N SER A 3 -37.35 -72.15 -23.92
CA SER A 3 -37.98 -71.90 -25.20
C SER A 3 -38.44 -70.43 -25.17
N THR A 4 -38.17 -69.59 -26.21
CA THR A 4 -39.14 -69.09 -27.20
C THR A 4 -40.53 -68.70 -26.66
N THR A 5 -41.15 -67.63 -27.01
CA THR A 5 -41.58 -66.91 -28.19
C THR A 5 -42.69 -65.94 -27.76
N HIS A 6 -43.00 -64.90 -28.28
CA HIS A 6 -43.68 -64.32 -29.45
C HIS A 6 -44.28 -62.94 -29.20
N THR A 7 -43.98 -62.05 -30.09
CA THR A 7 -44.67 -60.96 -30.74
C THR A 7 -46.16 -60.76 -30.42
N ARG A 8 -46.57 -59.48 -30.25
CA ARG A 8 -47.59 -58.86 -31.16
C ARG A 8 -47.68 -57.31 -30.97
N SER A 9 -47.59 -56.69 -32.08
CA SER A 9 -48.00 -55.29 -32.31
C SER A 9 -49.47 -55.09 -32.02
N GLN A 10 -49.81 -53.90 -31.49
CA GLN A 10 -50.99 -53.15 -31.92
C GLN A 10 -50.80 -51.66 -31.73
N ARG A 11 -51.01 -50.95 -32.82
CA ARG A 11 -51.20 -49.48 -32.91
C ARG A 11 -52.52 -49.12 -32.32
N LEU A 12 -52.67 -47.96 -31.70
CA LEU A 12 -53.84 -47.10 -31.78
C LEU A 12 -53.56 -45.68 -31.31
N LEU A 13 -53.86 -44.83 -32.19
CA LEU A 13 -54.06 -43.38 -32.26
C LEU A 13 -54.51 -42.68 -30.97
N GLY A 14 -53.91 -41.45 -30.76
CA GLY A 14 -54.77 -40.32 -30.52
C GLY A 14 -54.68 -39.63 -29.21
N ARG A 15 -54.07 -38.54 -29.15
CA ARG A 15 -54.56 -37.19 -28.74
C ARG A 15 -53.40 -36.32 -28.23
N ALA A 16 -53.18 -35.30 -28.99
CA ALA A 16 -52.33 -34.18 -28.57
C ALA A 16 -53.03 -33.40 -27.44
N VAL A 17 -52.33 -33.30 -26.28
CA VAL A 17 -52.66 -32.31 -25.25
C VAL A 17 -51.45 -31.43 -25.14
N GLY A 18 -51.60 -30.17 -25.57
CA GLY A 18 -50.54 -29.17 -25.49
C GLY A 18 -50.22 -28.85 -24.02
N ALA A 19 -49.01 -29.12 -23.64
CA ALA A 19 -48.44 -28.62 -22.40
C ALA A 19 -47.75 -27.31 -22.68
N VAL A 20 -48.33 -26.22 -22.17
CA VAL A 20 -47.68 -24.91 -22.11
C VAL A 20 -46.59 -24.97 -21.02
N THR A 21 -45.36 -25.09 -21.44
CA THR A 21 -44.22 -24.94 -20.54
C THR A 21 -43.93 -23.45 -20.32
N VAL A 22 -44.33 -22.93 -19.17
CA VAL A 22 -43.85 -21.63 -18.67
C VAL A 22 -42.36 -21.80 -18.28
N ALA A 23 -41.47 -21.30 -19.12
CA ALA A 23 -40.08 -21.19 -18.78
C ALA A 23 -39.89 -20.03 -17.78
N ALA A 24 -39.76 -20.35 -16.50
CA ALA A 24 -39.32 -19.41 -15.49
C ALA A 24 -37.83 -19.12 -15.73
N GLY A 25 -37.54 -17.99 -16.35
CA GLY A 25 -36.16 -17.49 -16.50
C GLY A 25 -35.59 -17.11 -15.15
N LEU A 26 -34.72 -17.93 -14.58
CA LEU A 26 -33.83 -17.51 -13.49
C LEU A 26 -32.80 -16.55 -14.08
N SER A 27 -32.99 -15.26 -13.85
CA SER A 27 -31.92 -14.26 -14.07
C SER A 27 -30.86 -14.44 -13.01
N VAL A 28 -29.79 -15.12 -13.35
CA VAL A 28 -28.58 -15.14 -12.50
C VAL A 28 -27.93 -13.77 -12.64
N ALA A 29 -28.03 -12.94 -11.61
CA ALA A 29 -27.24 -11.73 -11.50
C ALA A 29 -25.76 -12.15 -11.37
N VAL A 30 -24.98 -12.00 -12.43
CA VAL A 30 -23.53 -12.12 -12.39
C VAL A 30 -23.02 -10.91 -11.61
N VAL A 31 -22.69 -11.12 -10.34
CA VAL A 31 -21.93 -10.15 -9.57
C VAL A 31 -20.53 -10.16 -10.18
N ALA A 32 -20.16 -9.11 -10.93
CA ALA A 32 -18.82 -8.96 -11.43
C ALA A 32 -17.87 -8.86 -10.22
N ALA A 33 -16.94 -9.81 -10.13
CA ALA A 33 -15.86 -9.72 -9.17
C ALA A 33 -15.04 -8.44 -9.45
N PRO A 34 -14.55 -7.72 -8.41
CA PRO A 34 -13.67 -6.59 -8.61
C PRO A 34 -12.45 -7.06 -9.43
N GLN A 35 -12.21 -6.40 -10.55
CA GLN A 35 -11.03 -6.69 -11.37
C GLN A 35 -9.80 -6.20 -10.62
N ALA A 36 -8.85 -7.09 -10.39
CA ALA A 36 -7.53 -6.70 -9.87
C ALA A 36 -6.89 -5.64 -10.79
N GLY A 37 -6.41 -4.55 -10.20
CA GLY A 37 -5.74 -3.49 -10.93
C GLY A 37 -4.55 -4.04 -11.74
N ALA A 38 -4.48 -3.67 -13.00
CA ALA A 38 -3.38 -4.10 -13.85
C ALA A 38 -2.10 -3.35 -13.45
N THR A 39 -0.99 -4.07 -13.26
CA THR A 39 0.33 -3.45 -13.18
C THR A 39 0.76 -3.00 -14.57
N VAL A 40 1.21 -1.73 -14.68
CA VAL A 40 1.75 -1.21 -15.95
C VAL A 40 3.25 -1.47 -15.96
N ALA A 41 3.73 -2.12 -17.03
CA ALA A 41 5.16 -2.33 -17.22
C ALA A 41 5.89 -0.99 -17.49
N PRO A 42 7.15 -0.84 -17.05
CA PRO A 42 7.95 0.35 -17.38
C PRO A 42 7.97 0.60 -18.89
N GLY A 43 7.64 1.83 -19.30
CA GLY A 43 7.62 2.23 -20.73
C GLY A 43 6.30 2.07 -21.49
N SER A 44 5.22 1.53 -20.87
CA SER A 44 3.91 1.34 -21.53
C SER A 44 2.90 2.47 -21.32
N GLY A 45 3.35 3.63 -20.88
CA GLY A 45 2.50 4.78 -20.48
C GLY A 45 2.38 4.94 -18.97
N CYS A 46 1.73 6.02 -18.52
CA CYS A 46 1.57 6.29 -17.09
C CYS A 46 0.47 5.43 -16.48
N ALA A 47 0.78 4.73 -15.38
CA ALA A 47 -0.24 4.17 -14.51
C ALA A 47 -1.02 5.31 -13.83
N ALA A 48 -2.25 5.04 -13.39
CA ALA A 48 -3.03 6.02 -12.64
C ALA A 48 -2.43 6.30 -11.25
N VAL A 49 -1.76 5.31 -10.67
CA VAL A 49 -1.13 5.37 -9.34
C VAL A 49 0.30 4.83 -9.44
N ASN A 50 1.24 5.47 -8.73
CA ASN A 50 2.59 4.94 -8.51
C ASN A 50 2.82 4.75 -7.01
N ILE A 51 3.32 3.60 -6.62
CA ILE A 51 3.69 3.29 -5.23
C ILE A 51 5.21 3.24 -5.14
N ILE A 52 5.78 4.14 -4.36
CA ILE A 52 7.21 4.20 -4.06
C ILE A 52 7.41 3.67 -2.63
N THR A 53 8.24 2.65 -2.48
CA THR A 53 8.47 2.00 -1.19
C THR A 53 9.90 2.19 -0.70
N ALA A 54 10.07 2.51 0.58
CA ALA A 54 11.34 2.50 1.27
C ALA A 54 11.36 1.37 2.30
N ARG A 55 12.30 0.42 2.11
CA ARG A 55 12.45 -0.77 2.94
C ARG A 55 13.06 -0.47 4.30
N ALA A 56 12.97 -1.41 5.24
CA ALA A 56 13.65 -1.30 6.52
C ALA A 56 15.17 -1.49 6.41
N SER A 57 15.90 -1.08 7.46
CA SER A 57 17.33 -1.38 7.60
C SER A 57 17.57 -2.89 7.49
N THR A 58 18.67 -3.26 6.84
CA THR A 58 19.15 -4.63 6.64
C THR A 58 18.31 -5.51 5.70
N GLU A 59 17.21 -5.01 5.18
CA GLU A 59 16.48 -5.70 4.12
C GLU A 59 17.21 -5.63 2.77
N SER A 60 17.09 -6.69 1.99
CA SER A 60 17.62 -6.75 0.62
C SER A 60 16.99 -5.67 -0.26
N PRO A 61 17.69 -5.19 -1.30
CA PRO A 61 17.12 -4.25 -2.28
C PRO A 61 15.76 -4.72 -2.82
N GLY A 62 14.82 -3.78 -2.92
CA GLY A 62 13.43 -4.02 -3.30
C GLY A 62 12.46 -3.40 -2.30
N GLU A 63 11.21 -3.85 -2.32
CA GLU A 63 10.13 -3.31 -1.48
C GLU A 63 10.19 -3.77 -0.01
N GLY A 64 11.08 -4.71 0.32
CA GLY A 64 11.19 -5.27 1.66
C GLY A 64 9.87 -5.87 2.18
N THR A 65 9.67 -5.79 3.49
CA THR A 65 8.45 -6.25 4.17
C THR A 65 7.18 -5.60 3.61
N THR A 66 7.24 -4.34 3.13
CA THR A 66 6.08 -3.64 2.57
C THR A 66 5.59 -4.21 1.24
N GLY A 67 6.35 -5.06 0.57
CA GLY A 67 5.98 -5.67 -0.71
C GLY A 67 4.67 -6.48 -0.66
N SER A 68 4.34 -7.09 0.49
CA SER A 68 3.05 -7.76 0.68
C SER A 68 1.87 -6.79 0.70
N LEU A 69 2.04 -5.62 1.32
CA LEU A 69 1.06 -4.53 1.32
C LEU A 69 0.87 -3.96 -0.10
N VAL A 70 1.97 -3.70 -0.82
CA VAL A 70 1.91 -3.25 -2.22
C VAL A 70 1.12 -4.24 -3.06
N THR A 71 1.41 -5.52 -2.94
CA THR A 71 0.69 -6.58 -3.66
C THR A 71 -0.80 -6.59 -3.31
N GLN A 72 -1.17 -6.42 -2.05
CA GLN A 72 -2.56 -6.32 -1.64
C GLN A 72 -3.25 -5.09 -2.24
N ILE A 73 -2.60 -3.92 -2.23
CA ILE A 73 -3.15 -2.70 -2.84
C ILE A 73 -3.35 -2.90 -4.34
N VAL A 74 -2.35 -3.42 -5.06
CA VAL A 74 -2.44 -3.70 -6.51
C VAL A 74 -3.61 -4.63 -6.83
N ASN A 75 -3.76 -5.72 -6.06
CA ASN A 75 -4.81 -6.72 -6.30
C ASN A 75 -6.22 -6.21 -5.95
N SER A 76 -6.33 -5.20 -5.08
CA SER A 76 -7.60 -4.65 -4.63
C SER A 76 -7.98 -3.34 -5.34
N SER A 77 -7.05 -2.70 -6.02
CA SER A 77 -7.28 -1.43 -6.72
C SER A 77 -8.02 -1.64 -8.03
N THR A 78 -8.94 -0.74 -8.34
CA THR A 78 -9.56 -0.63 -9.68
C THR A 78 -8.71 0.23 -10.64
N GLN A 79 -7.66 0.88 -10.12
CA GLN A 79 -6.74 1.71 -10.88
C GLN A 79 -5.56 0.89 -11.40
N THR A 80 -4.92 1.36 -12.49
CA THR A 80 -3.61 0.83 -12.88
C THR A 80 -2.55 1.34 -11.91
N VAL A 81 -1.66 0.44 -11.45
CA VAL A 81 -0.65 0.74 -10.42
C VAL A 81 0.74 0.38 -10.93
N SER A 82 1.69 1.31 -10.88
CA SER A 82 3.12 1.05 -10.99
C SER A 82 3.76 0.94 -9.59
N ARG A 83 4.91 0.26 -9.53
CA ARG A 83 5.62 -0.06 -8.28
C ARG A 83 7.09 0.29 -8.44
N GLU A 84 7.63 1.00 -7.47
CA GLU A 84 9.04 1.38 -7.38
C GLU A 84 9.56 1.14 -5.98
N ALA A 85 10.84 0.85 -5.84
CA ALA A 85 11.50 0.67 -4.56
C ALA A 85 12.71 1.58 -4.47
N VAL A 86 12.76 2.42 -3.44
CA VAL A 86 13.85 3.38 -3.23
C VAL A 86 15.19 2.66 -3.15
N SER A 87 16.09 3.06 -4.03
CA SER A 87 17.45 2.51 -4.09
C SER A 87 18.33 3.24 -3.09
N TYR A 88 18.58 2.66 -1.90
CA TYR A 88 19.43 3.25 -0.87
C TYR A 88 20.11 2.16 -0.03
N PRO A 89 21.12 2.48 0.81
CA PRO A 89 21.87 1.45 1.54
C PRO A 89 21.03 0.65 2.51
N ALA A 90 20.06 1.26 3.20
CA ALA A 90 19.22 0.66 4.24
C ALA A 90 20.07 -0.06 5.30
N THR A 91 21.06 0.63 5.85
CA THR A 91 22.00 0.08 6.84
C THR A 91 21.88 0.79 8.18
N LEU A 92 22.16 0.06 9.25
CA LEU A 92 22.30 0.63 10.59
C LEU A 92 23.66 1.29 10.80
N THR A 93 24.67 0.88 10.02
CA THR A 93 26.00 1.51 10.05
C THR A 93 25.93 2.84 9.31
N ASN A 94 26.39 3.94 9.95
CA ASN A 94 26.26 5.30 9.42
C ASN A 94 24.79 5.62 9.06
N TYR A 95 23.90 5.42 10.02
CA TYR A 95 22.45 5.53 9.87
C TYR A 95 22.02 6.83 9.18
N THR A 96 22.48 8.00 9.67
CA THR A 96 22.20 9.31 9.07
C THR A 96 22.54 9.37 7.58
N SER A 97 23.71 8.84 7.19
CA SER A 97 24.12 8.82 5.78
C SER A 97 23.22 7.90 4.94
N SER A 98 22.86 6.74 5.48
CA SER A 98 21.96 5.79 4.80
C SER A 98 20.57 6.37 4.62
N GLU A 99 20.03 6.97 5.65
CA GLU A 99 18.72 7.62 5.65
C GLU A 99 18.72 8.83 4.68
N SER A 100 19.69 9.73 4.75
CA SER A 100 19.83 10.89 3.85
C SER A 100 19.90 10.49 2.36
N GLN A 101 20.60 9.39 2.05
CA GLN A 101 20.58 8.84 0.70
C GLN A 101 19.19 8.32 0.31
N GLY A 102 18.47 7.68 1.27
CA GLY A 102 17.11 7.24 1.09
C GLY A 102 16.17 8.38 0.76
N VAL A 103 16.20 9.48 1.53
CA VAL A 103 15.38 10.68 1.29
C VAL A 103 15.71 11.29 -0.07
N THR A 104 17.01 11.52 -0.36
CA THR A 104 17.45 12.09 -1.63
C THR A 104 16.97 11.26 -2.83
N ASN A 105 17.10 9.95 -2.76
CA ASN A 105 16.69 9.07 -3.86
C ASN A 105 15.16 8.98 -3.98
N ALA A 106 14.44 8.93 -2.86
CA ALA A 106 12.97 8.97 -2.86
C ALA A 106 12.44 10.27 -3.48
N GLU A 107 13.05 11.41 -3.19
CA GLU A 107 12.71 12.71 -3.80
C GLU A 107 13.01 12.74 -5.30
N GLN A 108 14.11 12.15 -5.74
CA GLN A 108 14.48 12.07 -7.16
C GLN A 108 13.50 11.16 -7.92
N GLU A 109 13.18 10.00 -7.38
CA GLU A 109 12.20 9.05 -7.95
C GLU A 109 10.81 9.71 -8.04
N LEU A 110 10.32 10.30 -6.95
CA LEU A 110 9.07 11.04 -6.89
C LEU A 110 9.04 12.19 -7.91
N THR A 111 10.10 13.01 -7.97
CA THR A 111 10.19 14.13 -8.90
C THR A 111 10.18 13.65 -10.35
N THR A 112 10.86 12.55 -10.63
CA THR A 112 10.91 11.94 -11.96
C THR A 112 9.54 11.39 -12.36
N ALA A 113 8.87 10.68 -11.43
CA ALA A 113 7.51 10.17 -11.66
C ALA A 113 6.52 11.29 -11.96
N VAL A 114 6.52 12.36 -11.16
CA VAL A 114 5.64 13.52 -11.35
C VAL A 114 5.91 14.24 -12.68
N ARG A 115 7.18 14.40 -13.06
CA ARG A 115 7.53 15.05 -14.34
C ARG A 115 7.11 14.21 -15.53
N ASN A 116 7.30 12.90 -15.47
CA ASN A 116 6.97 11.99 -16.57
C ASN A 116 5.46 11.71 -16.65
N CYS A 117 4.77 11.69 -15.51
CA CYS A 117 3.37 11.32 -15.36
C CYS A 117 2.60 12.33 -14.46
N PRO A 118 2.36 13.57 -14.90
CA PRO A 118 1.86 14.65 -14.03
C PRO A 118 0.41 14.44 -13.53
N SER A 119 -0.33 13.50 -14.09
CA SER A 119 -1.68 13.14 -13.60
C SER A 119 -1.68 11.92 -12.66
N GLN A 120 -0.53 11.28 -12.47
CA GLN A 120 -0.38 10.08 -11.68
C GLN A 120 -0.40 10.42 -10.19
N LYS A 121 -1.21 9.73 -9.41
CA LYS A 121 -1.20 9.81 -7.94
C LYS A 121 0.02 9.07 -7.41
N GLN A 122 0.75 9.70 -6.50
CA GLN A 122 1.90 9.08 -5.84
C GLN A 122 1.50 8.57 -4.46
N VAL A 123 1.97 7.40 -4.09
CA VAL A 123 1.81 6.80 -2.75
C VAL A 123 3.20 6.44 -2.22
N LEU A 124 3.50 6.86 -1.00
CA LEU A 124 4.75 6.51 -0.34
C LEU A 124 4.47 5.50 0.77
N LEU A 125 5.22 4.40 0.78
CA LEU A 125 5.15 3.37 1.81
C LEU A 125 6.52 3.20 2.46
N GLY A 126 6.56 3.07 3.79
CA GLY A 126 7.82 2.92 4.50
C GLY A 126 7.74 2.01 5.72
N TYR A 127 8.86 1.37 6.05
CA TYR A 127 8.99 0.56 7.25
C TYR A 127 10.30 0.87 7.96
N SER A 128 10.26 1.12 9.29
CA SER A 128 11.46 1.40 10.10
C SER A 128 12.27 2.59 9.53
N GLN A 129 13.54 2.43 9.19
CA GLN A 129 14.33 3.48 8.51
C GLN A 129 13.62 3.97 7.24
N GLY A 130 12.97 3.09 6.48
CA GLY A 130 12.19 3.50 5.32
C GLY A 130 10.93 4.29 5.67
N ALA A 131 10.36 4.10 6.86
CA ALA A 131 9.27 4.93 7.37
C ALA A 131 9.73 6.37 7.64
N GLU A 132 10.92 6.51 8.23
CA GLU A 132 11.57 7.80 8.42
C GLU A 132 11.85 8.47 7.06
N VAL A 133 12.46 7.74 6.12
CA VAL A 133 12.72 8.23 4.75
C VAL A 133 11.48 8.82 4.08
N VAL A 134 10.36 8.11 4.06
CA VAL A 134 9.15 8.61 3.36
C VAL A 134 8.49 9.80 4.05
N MET A 135 8.62 9.93 5.37
CA MET A 135 8.15 11.11 6.09
C MET A 135 9.07 12.31 5.86
N ASP A 136 10.37 12.08 5.73
CA ASP A 136 11.37 13.14 5.58
C ASP A 136 11.44 13.70 4.17
N VAL A 137 10.89 13.00 3.16
CA VAL A 137 10.55 13.62 1.87
C VAL A 137 9.70 14.90 2.07
N ILE A 138 8.83 14.95 3.09
CA ILE A 138 7.98 16.09 3.40
C ILE A 138 8.59 17.00 4.49
N ALA A 139 9.28 16.41 5.46
CA ALA A 139 9.73 17.09 6.66
C ALA A 139 11.18 17.59 6.57
N GLY A 140 11.99 17.00 5.67
CA GLY A 140 13.44 17.06 5.73
C GLY A 140 13.98 16.22 6.89
N ASN A 141 15.25 15.83 6.85
CA ASN A 141 15.85 14.86 7.77
C ASN A 141 16.75 15.46 8.85
N GLY A 142 16.40 16.63 9.35
CA GLY A 142 17.18 17.33 10.38
C GLY A 142 17.26 16.60 11.73
N GLU A 143 16.30 15.74 12.07
CA GLU A 143 16.25 14.98 13.33
C GLU A 143 17.34 13.90 13.42
N THR A 144 17.75 13.33 12.29
CA THR A 144 18.87 12.39 12.21
C THR A 144 20.24 13.09 12.13
N GLY A 145 20.25 14.43 12.07
CA GLY A 145 21.43 15.25 11.80
C GLY A 145 21.77 15.35 10.31
N GLY A 146 20.85 14.96 9.43
CA GLY A 146 20.94 15.14 7.99
C GLY A 146 20.66 16.58 7.56
N THR A 147 20.86 16.85 6.26
CA THR A 147 20.70 18.19 5.67
C THR A 147 19.85 18.18 4.39
N VAL A 148 19.12 17.10 4.15
CA VAL A 148 18.20 17.02 3.01
C VAL A 148 16.99 17.90 3.30
N ALA A 149 16.69 18.81 2.39
CA ALA A 149 15.58 19.73 2.53
C ALA A 149 14.28 19.05 2.06
N PRO A 150 13.09 19.46 2.56
CA PRO A 150 11.81 18.96 2.09
C PRO A 150 11.64 19.12 0.57
N VAL A 151 11.02 18.15 -0.08
CA VAL A 151 10.62 18.27 -1.48
C VAL A 151 9.67 19.44 -1.68
N SER A 152 9.72 20.08 -2.86
CA SER A 152 8.86 21.24 -3.15
C SER A 152 7.37 20.89 -3.12
N THR A 153 6.53 21.85 -2.76
CA THR A 153 5.07 21.68 -2.72
C THR A 153 4.46 21.34 -4.09
N SER A 154 5.10 21.78 -5.19
CA SER A 154 4.68 21.40 -6.54
C SER A 154 4.82 19.91 -6.81
N ILE A 155 5.77 19.22 -6.15
CA ILE A 155 5.95 17.78 -6.24
C ILE A 155 5.11 17.07 -5.19
N SER A 156 5.17 17.49 -3.91
CA SER A 156 4.42 16.81 -2.84
C SER A 156 2.90 16.89 -3.00
N SER A 157 2.38 17.86 -3.77
CA SER A 157 0.94 17.94 -4.07
C SER A 157 0.40 16.71 -4.81
N HIS A 158 1.26 15.98 -5.54
CA HIS A 158 0.90 14.74 -6.24
C HIS A 158 0.80 13.53 -5.31
N ILE A 159 1.32 13.62 -4.07
CA ILE A 159 1.23 12.53 -3.10
C ILE A 159 -0.20 12.46 -2.56
N ALA A 160 -0.85 11.34 -2.82
CA ALA A 160 -2.20 11.02 -2.36
C ALA A 160 -2.19 10.43 -0.95
N ALA A 161 -1.17 9.61 -0.61
CA ALA A 161 -1.06 8.94 0.68
C ALA A 161 0.40 8.66 1.06
N ILE A 162 0.67 8.71 2.36
CA ILE A 162 1.85 8.14 3.01
C ILE A 162 1.36 7.16 4.06
N ALA A 163 1.81 5.90 4.00
CA ALA A 163 1.54 4.91 5.02
C ALA A 163 2.87 4.29 5.50
N ASN A 164 3.10 4.31 6.80
CA ASN A 164 4.38 3.86 7.34
C ASN A 164 4.22 3.12 8.68
N PHE A 165 5.26 2.37 9.04
CA PHE A 165 5.26 1.50 10.21
C PHE A 165 6.58 1.60 10.97
N GLY A 166 6.50 1.81 12.28
CA GLY A 166 7.67 1.79 13.14
C GLY A 166 8.68 2.92 12.87
N ASP A 167 8.20 4.10 12.56
CA ASP A 167 9.00 5.29 12.21
C ASP A 167 9.86 5.77 13.39
N PRO A 168 11.20 5.73 13.30
CA PRO A 168 12.07 6.26 14.36
C PRO A 168 11.89 7.76 14.65
N GLY A 169 11.39 8.52 13.67
CA GLY A 169 11.07 9.94 13.81
C GLY A 169 9.73 10.24 14.51
N HIS A 170 9.03 9.21 15.01
CA HIS A 170 7.72 9.33 15.64
C HIS A 170 7.71 10.29 16.84
N VAL A 171 6.66 11.11 16.92
CA VAL A 171 6.34 11.96 18.06
C VAL A 171 4.86 11.78 18.38
N THR A 172 4.52 11.44 19.61
CA THR A 172 3.15 11.15 20.05
C THR A 172 2.21 12.33 19.91
N GLY A 173 0.92 12.04 19.68
CA GLY A 173 -0.14 13.06 19.70
C GLY A 173 -0.32 13.81 18.38
N GLN A 174 0.25 13.30 17.30
CA GLN A 174 0.01 13.87 15.98
C GLN A 174 -1.29 13.33 15.38
N PRO A 175 -1.99 14.10 14.55
CA PRO A 175 -3.27 13.68 13.98
C PRO A 175 -3.19 12.50 12.99
N TRP A 176 -1.99 12.11 12.60
CA TRP A 176 -1.72 10.93 11.74
C TRP A 176 -1.24 9.71 12.51
N ASP A 177 -1.07 9.83 13.85
CA ASP A 177 -0.60 8.71 14.68
C ASP A 177 -1.66 7.63 14.81
N LEU A 178 -1.24 6.41 14.54
CA LEU A 178 -2.02 5.20 14.69
C LEU A 178 -1.23 4.16 15.50
N GLY A 179 -1.95 3.21 16.09
CA GLY A 179 -1.33 2.24 16.99
C GLY A 179 -1.45 2.64 18.45
N THR A 180 -0.55 2.15 19.30
CA THR A 180 -0.67 2.23 20.76
C THR A 180 0.51 2.95 21.44
N ALA A 181 1.40 3.57 20.67
CA ALA A 181 2.57 4.25 21.21
C ALA A 181 2.19 5.41 22.14
N THR A 182 2.88 5.48 23.29
CA THR A 182 2.75 6.56 24.28
C THR A 182 4.07 7.30 24.52
N ALA A 183 5.12 6.92 23.80
CA ALA A 183 6.44 7.54 23.86
C ALA A 183 6.94 7.84 22.43
N ALA A 184 7.89 8.77 22.33
CA ALA A 184 8.50 9.14 21.06
C ALA A 184 9.53 8.09 20.60
N GLY A 185 9.89 8.16 19.32
CA GLY A 185 10.92 7.35 18.70
C GLY A 185 12.34 7.79 19.05
N LEU A 186 13.32 7.16 18.39
CA LEU A 186 14.75 7.42 18.63
C LEU A 186 15.21 8.79 18.14
N PHE A 187 14.61 9.27 17.05
CA PHE A 187 14.94 10.53 16.38
C PHE A 187 13.70 11.43 16.27
N PRO A 188 13.09 11.88 17.38
CA PRO A 188 11.81 12.55 17.35
C PRO A 188 11.86 13.85 16.55
N ARG A 189 11.00 13.95 15.53
CA ARG A 189 10.90 15.14 14.67
C ARG A 189 10.64 16.41 15.45
N SER A 190 11.35 17.46 15.10
CA SER A 190 11.19 18.82 15.66
C SER A 190 9.77 19.37 15.41
N SER A 191 9.41 20.44 16.13
CA SER A 191 8.13 21.14 15.88
C SER A 191 8.02 21.71 14.47
N ALA A 192 9.14 22.16 13.89
CA ALA A 192 9.16 22.66 12.52
C ALA A 192 8.84 21.57 11.51
N GLN A 193 9.43 20.39 11.63
CA GLN A 193 9.16 19.23 10.78
C GLN A 193 7.72 18.75 10.89
N ARG A 194 7.18 18.67 12.11
CA ARG A 194 5.77 18.34 12.33
C ARG A 194 4.82 19.37 11.71
N SER A 195 5.19 20.66 11.72
CA SER A 195 4.42 21.71 11.06
C SER A 195 4.39 21.53 9.53
N LEU A 196 5.50 21.08 8.92
CA LEU A 196 5.54 20.75 7.48
C LEU A 196 4.63 19.56 7.15
N LEU A 197 4.66 18.50 7.95
CA LEU A 197 3.76 17.34 7.80
C LEU A 197 2.28 17.74 7.97
N SER A 198 1.97 18.62 8.92
CA SER A 198 0.60 19.16 9.10
C SER A 198 0.16 19.99 7.90
N ALA A 199 1.04 20.83 7.36
CA ALA A 199 0.77 21.66 6.18
C ALA A 199 0.60 20.81 4.90
N PHE A 200 1.34 19.70 4.77
CA PHE A 200 1.15 18.72 3.70
C PHE A 200 -0.24 18.09 3.75
N GLY A 201 -0.78 17.85 4.92
CA GLY A 201 -2.13 17.34 5.15
C GLY A 201 -2.18 16.07 5.97
N SER A 202 -2.54 16.22 7.23
CA SER A 202 -2.62 15.13 8.20
C SER A 202 -3.47 13.94 7.73
N SER A 203 -4.54 14.18 7.00
CA SER A 203 -5.41 13.13 6.47
C SER A 203 -4.79 12.29 5.34
N LYS A 204 -3.65 12.72 4.79
CA LYS A 204 -2.89 11.96 3.79
C LYS A 204 -1.86 11.02 4.42
N ILE A 205 -1.66 11.07 5.72
CA ILE A 205 -0.65 10.29 6.44
C ILE A 205 -1.34 9.30 7.38
N ALA A 206 -0.81 8.07 7.42
CA ALA A 206 -1.16 7.04 8.39
C ALA A 206 0.14 6.40 8.90
N ALA A 207 0.49 6.66 10.14
CA ALA A 207 1.77 6.25 10.74
C ALA A 207 1.50 5.35 11.96
N TRP A 208 1.80 4.05 11.82
CA TRP A 208 1.60 3.07 12.89
C TRP A 208 2.85 2.92 13.75
N CYS A 209 2.68 3.21 15.04
CA CYS A 209 3.67 2.95 16.07
C CYS A 209 3.00 2.34 17.30
N ASP A 210 3.52 1.22 17.79
CA ASP A 210 2.98 0.52 18.95
C ASP A 210 3.89 0.63 20.17
N SER A 211 3.26 0.71 21.32
CA SER A 211 3.94 0.63 22.62
C SER A 211 4.80 -0.62 22.70
N GLY A 212 6.02 -0.47 23.20
CA GLY A 212 7.01 -1.53 23.29
C GLY A 212 7.98 -1.59 22.10
N ASP A 213 7.68 -0.94 20.98
CA ASP A 213 8.61 -0.83 19.85
C ASP A 213 9.89 -0.06 20.26
N PRO A 214 11.09 -0.64 20.09
CA PRO A 214 12.33 0.02 20.50
C PRO A 214 12.69 1.25 19.68
N TYR A 215 12.21 1.35 18.44
CA TYR A 215 12.63 2.40 17.51
C TYR A 215 11.63 3.56 17.47
N CYS A 216 10.35 3.29 17.38
CA CYS A 216 9.34 4.35 17.28
C CYS A 216 8.68 4.74 18.60
N ALA A 217 8.81 3.94 19.69
CA ALA A 217 8.14 4.16 20.97
C ALA A 217 9.05 3.98 22.20
N SER A 218 10.39 4.06 22.02
CA SER A 218 11.38 3.92 23.11
C SER A 218 11.18 2.67 23.97
N GLY A 219 10.65 1.60 23.39
CA GLY A 219 10.39 0.32 24.05
C GLY A 219 11.58 -0.63 24.02
N ALA A 220 11.33 -1.92 24.31
CA ALA A 220 12.35 -2.96 24.32
C ALA A 220 11.91 -4.26 23.64
N ASN A 221 10.79 -4.29 22.95
CA ASN A 221 10.24 -5.49 22.33
C ASN A 221 10.38 -5.46 20.81
N LEU A 222 11.46 -6.04 20.31
CA LEU A 222 11.75 -6.10 18.88
C LEU A 222 10.64 -6.82 18.07
N THR A 223 9.92 -7.79 18.68
CA THR A 223 8.82 -8.47 17.99
C THR A 223 7.70 -7.50 17.62
N VAL A 224 7.43 -6.49 18.45
CA VAL A 224 6.46 -5.44 18.13
C VAL A 224 6.88 -4.74 16.83
N HIS A 225 8.17 -4.35 16.74
CA HIS A 225 8.72 -3.69 15.56
C HIS A 225 8.65 -4.56 14.30
N LEU A 226 8.90 -5.85 14.40
CA LEU A 226 8.99 -6.76 13.25
C LEU A 226 7.64 -7.28 12.74
N THR A 227 6.52 -6.95 13.39
CA THR A 227 5.22 -7.59 13.10
C THR A 227 4.08 -6.62 12.79
N TYR A 228 4.39 -5.38 12.39
CA TYR A 228 3.34 -4.38 12.06
C TYR A 228 2.37 -4.85 10.99
N LEU A 229 2.84 -5.44 9.91
CA LEU A 229 1.97 -5.89 8.82
C LEU A 229 1.04 -7.03 9.24
N ASN A 230 1.41 -7.86 10.23
CA ASN A 230 0.51 -8.87 10.78
C ASN A 230 -0.72 -8.25 11.45
N ARG A 231 -0.61 -7.00 11.95
CA ARG A 231 -1.68 -6.29 12.66
C ARG A 231 -2.40 -5.28 11.77
N TYR A 232 -1.66 -4.57 10.94
CA TYR A 232 -2.15 -3.33 10.30
C TYR A 232 -2.18 -3.35 8.78
N GLN A 233 -1.73 -4.43 8.11
CA GLN A 233 -1.67 -4.48 6.64
C GLN A 233 -3.03 -4.18 5.99
N ASN A 234 -4.12 -4.78 6.50
CA ASN A 234 -5.45 -4.53 5.95
C ASN A 234 -5.92 -3.08 6.16
N ALA A 235 -5.63 -2.50 7.31
CA ALA A 235 -5.98 -1.11 7.61
C ALA A 235 -5.19 -0.14 6.70
N ALA A 236 -3.90 -0.41 6.50
CA ALA A 236 -3.05 0.37 5.60
C ALA A 236 -3.49 0.25 4.14
N ALA A 237 -3.81 -0.96 3.67
CA ALA A 237 -4.36 -1.16 2.33
C ALA A 237 -5.66 -0.37 2.14
N SER A 238 -6.60 -0.47 3.09
CA SER A 238 -7.87 0.27 3.06
C SER A 238 -7.65 1.78 3.07
N PHE A 239 -6.70 2.28 3.87
CA PHE A 239 -6.35 3.70 3.90
C PHE A 239 -5.85 4.17 2.53
N VAL A 240 -4.88 3.47 1.95
CA VAL A 240 -4.31 3.83 0.64
C VAL A 240 -5.37 3.76 -0.46
N LEU A 241 -6.15 2.67 -0.54
CA LEU A 241 -7.24 2.51 -1.52
C LEU A 241 -8.25 3.65 -1.43
N GLY A 242 -8.65 4.06 -0.23
CA GLY A 242 -9.53 5.21 -0.03
C GLY A 242 -8.95 6.54 -0.53
N LYS A 243 -7.61 6.71 -0.56
CA LYS A 243 -6.95 7.92 -1.05
C LYS A 243 -6.76 7.94 -2.57
N ILE A 244 -6.57 6.78 -3.16
CA ILE A 244 -6.38 6.68 -4.62
C ILE A 244 -7.70 6.58 -5.39
N GLY A 245 -8.83 6.33 -4.73
CA GLY A 245 -10.14 6.14 -5.37
C GLY A 245 -10.29 4.74 -5.92
N GLY A 246 -9.80 3.74 -5.17
CA GLY A 246 -9.88 2.33 -5.48
C GLY A 246 -11.08 1.64 -4.85
#